data_bf248d1440ee57b7104f4483142e01b2
#
_entry.id   bf248d1440ee57b7104f4483142e01b2
#
_cell.length_a   1.000
_cell.length_b   1.000
_cell.length_c   1.000
_cell.angle_alpha   90.00
_cell.angle_beta   90.00
_cell.angle_gamma   90.00
#
_symmetry.space_group_name_H-M   'P 1'
#
loop_
_entity.id
_entity.type
_entity.pdbx_description
1 polymer ?
#
loop_
_entity_poly.entity_id
_entity_poly.type
_entity_poly.pdbx_seq_one_letter_code
_entity_poly.pdbx_strand_id
1 'polypeptide(L)'
;VREQPDEEALRKIFEELEFRTLMERIFKKESQPLPFSAGPLFAQESGPIQGDLFAEITPNGPIEEKKSNIDTLKTLNTDYQLIDNKEKRAEIIQKLLTTKIFALDTETTGTDPMEAELVGMSFSFAENQGFYIPIPADREEALKIVNEFKEIFENEKSLKVGQNIKYDMIVLQNYGVEVKGPLFDTMVAHYVLQPELRHGMDYLAEIYLHYQTIHIEELIGPKGKNQKNMRDLAPEAIYQYACEDADVTLKLKNILEKELKENGAEQLFYEIEMPLVPVLVNIESNGVLLDTEALKQSSKHFTTQMEAIEQEIYQLAGEEFNIASPKQVGEVLFDKLKIIDKAKKTKTGQYVTSEEVLESLRHKHPVVEKILEHRGLKKLLSTYIDALPQLINPRTGRVHTSFNQTVTATGRLSSSNPNLQNIPIRDENGKEIRKAFIPDEGALFFSADYSQIELRIMAHLSEDKNMIDAFLSGHDIHAATAAKIYKIDINDVTADMRRKAKTANFGIIYGISVFGLAERMG
;
A
#
# COMPACT_ATOMS: atom_id res chain seq x y z
N VAL A 1 24.86 -40.13 3.36
CA VAL A 1 23.63 -40.63 4.04
C VAL A 1 23.00 -39.45 4.70
N ARG A 2 21.79 -39.05 4.28
CA ARG A 2 21.01 -38.02 5.00
C ARG A 2 20.50 -38.71 6.26
N GLU A 3 20.86 -38.18 7.42
CA GLU A 3 20.21 -38.53 8.67
C GLU A 3 18.75 -38.05 8.65
N GLN A 4 17.86 -38.83 9.25
CA GLN A 4 16.49 -38.38 9.40
C GLN A 4 16.47 -37.18 10.36
N PRO A 5 15.72 -36.11 10.03
CA PRO A 5 15.66 -34.93 10.89
C PRO A 5 14.99 -35.28 12.22
N ASP A 6 15.48 -34.70 13.29
CA ASP A 6 14.83 -34.72 14.60
C ASP A 6 13.54 -33.85 14.52
N GLU A 7 12.40 -34.55 14.39
CA GLU A 7 11.09 -33.89 14.20
C GLU A 7 10.68 -33.03 15.41
N GLU A 8 11.09 -33.42 16.61
CA GLU A 8 10.72 -32.71 17.84
C GLU A 8 11.53 -31.42 17.99
N ALA A 9 12.83 -31.46 17.68
CA ALA A 9 13.69 -30.29 17.66
C ALA A 9 13.28 -29.31 16.54
N LEU A 10 12.92 -29.83 15.35
CA LEU A 10 12.44 -29.00 14.24
C LEU A 10 11.08 -28.34 14.55
N ARG A 11 10.16 -29.04 15.22
CA ARG A 11 8.89 -28.42 15.64
C ARG A 11 9.11 -27.26 16.59
N LYS A 12 9.98 -27.45 17.60
CA LYS A 12 10.34 -26.38 18.53
C LYS A 12 10.92 -25.14 17.82
N ILE A 13 11.87 -25.38 16.90
CA ILE A 13 12.47 -24.28 16.13
C ILE A 13 11.43 -23.59 15.23
N PHE A 14 10.53 -24.33 14.61
CA PHE A 14 9.48 -23.74 13.77
C PHE A 14 8.42 -23.02 14.58
N GLU A 15 8.12 -23.44 15.80
CA GLU A 15 7.26 -22.73 16.74
C GLU A 15 7.94 -21.46 17.24
N GLU A 16 9.23 -21.52 17.60
CA GLU A 16 10.03 -20.36 18.03
C GLU A 16 10.23 -19.32 16.92
N LEU A 17 10.37 -19.78 15.66
CA LEU A 17 10.53 -18.93 14.48
C LEU A 17 9.20 -18.62 13.76
N GLU A 18 8.06 -19.06 14.32
CA GLU A 18 6.71 -18.89 13.77
C GLU A 18 6.52 -19.37 12.31
N PHE A 19 7.28 -20.37 11.88
CA PHE A 19 7.18 -20.93 10.53
C PHE A 19 6.00 -21.91 10.38
N ARG A 20 4.79 -21.49 10.73
CA ARG A 20 3.55 -22.31 10.75
C ARG A 20 3.29 -23.02 9.42
N THR A 21 3.37 -22.30 8.29
CA THR A 21 3.15 -22.86 6.95
C THR A 21 4.22 -23.88 6.54
N LEU A 22 5.47 -23.69 6.98
CA LEU A 22 6.55 -24.60 6.72
C LEU A 22 6.43 -25.86 7.58
N MET A 23 6.04 -25.71 8.84
CA MET A 23 5.73 -26.77 9.77
C MET A 23 4.61 -27.67 9.24
N GLU A 24 3.51 -27.11 8.74
CA GLU A 24 2.43 -27.88 8.11
C GLU A 24 2.87 -28.63 6.85
N ARG A 25 3.71 -28.03 6.00
CA ARG A 25 4.21 -28.68 4.78
C ARG A 25 5.16 -29.83 5.05
N ILE A 26 5.98 -29.72 6.10
CA ILE A 26 7.00 -30.73 6.43
C ILE A 26 6.41 -31.89 7.23
N PHE A 27 5.45 -31.60 8.13
CA PHE A 27 4.89 -32.61 9.04
C PHE A 27 3.51 -33.15 8.64
N LYS A 28 2.91 -32.67 7.52
CA LYS A 28 1.74 -33.33 6.92
C LYS A 28 2.16 -34.68 6.33
N LYS A 29 1.80 -35.77 6.98
CA LYS A 29 1.86 -37.11 6.40
C LYS A 29 1.01 -37.15 5.13
N GLU A 30 1.55 -37.77 4.06
CA GLU A 30 0.89 -38.05 2.79
C GLU A 30 -0.51 -38.61 2.99
N SER A 31 -1.53 -37.84 2.59
CA SER A 31 -2.86 -38.35 2.31
C SER A 31 -3.06 -38.37 0.79
N GLN A 32 -3.52 -39.50 0.30
CA GLN A 32 -3.66 -39.90 -1.11
C GLN A 32 -4.46 -38.86 -1.96
N PRO A 33 -4.22 -38.84 -3.27
CA PRO A 33 -4.89 -37.88 -4.17
C PRO A 33 -6.35 -38.26 -4.41
N LEU A 34 -7.27 -37.30 -4.23
CA LEU A 34 -8.66 -37.42 -4.64
C LEU A 34 -8.85 -36.86 -6.06
N PRO A 35 -9.81 -37.41 -6.82
CA PRO A 35 -9.94 -37.16 -8.25
C PRO A 35 -10.55 -35.79 -8.58
N PHE A 36 -10.02 -35.21 -9.66
CA PHE A 36 -10.51 -34.00 -10.32
C PHE A 36 -11.98 -34.10 -10.75
N SER A 37 -12.80 -33.11 -10.43
CA SER A 37 -13.99 -32.78 -11.22
C SER A 37 -13.95 -31.30 -11.61
N ALA A 38 -14.03 -31.08 -12.91
CA ALA A 38 -13.98 -29.77 -13.53
C ALA A 38 -15.37 -29.11 -13.57
N GLY A 39 -15.43 -27.81 -13.36
CA GLY A 39 -16.60 -26.97 -13.65
C GLY A 39 -16.22 -25.48 -13.59
N PRO A 40 -16.87 -24.59 -14.34
CA PRO A 40 -16.17 -23.67 -15.23
C PRO A 40 -15.97 -22.23 -14.72
N LEU A 41 -14.93 -21.63 -15.30
CA LEU A 41 -14.53 -20.24 -15.48
C LEU A 41 -15.62 -19.15 -15.40
N PHE A 42 -15.30 -18.07 -14.72
CA PHE A 42 -15.22 -16.75 -15.36
C PHE A 42 -14.23 -15.86 -14.59
N ALA A 43 -13.31 -15.30 -15.34
CA ALA A 43 -12.29 -14.36 -14.92
C ALA A 43 -12.87 -12.94 -14.85
N GLN A 44 -12.42 -12.16 -13.87
CA GLN A 44 -12.20 -10.73 -14.07
C GLN A 44 -11.01 -10.28 -13.22
N GLU A 45 -10.08 -9.66 -13.91
CA GLU A 45 -8.84 -9.09 -13.40
C GLU A 45 -9.12 -7.80 -12.61
N SER A 46 -8.37 -7.58 -11.54
CA SER A 46 -7.73 -6.27 -11.30
C SER A 46 -7.08 -6.21 -9.92
N GLY A 47 -5.82 -5.81 -9.87
CA GLY A 47 -5.11 -5.29 -8.71
C GLY A 47 -4.27 -6.33 -7.95
N PRO A 48 -3.22 -5.89 -7.24
CA PRO A 48 -2.34 -6.77 -6.52
C PRO A 48 -3.12 -7.48 -5.42
N ILE A 49 -3.19 -8.79 -5.57
CA ILE A 49 -3.87 -9.69 -4.64
C ILE A 49 -3.04 -9.75 -3.37
N GLN A 50 -3.51 -9.08 -2.35
CA GLN A 50 -3.19 -9.44 -0.99
C GLN A 50 -3.97 -10.73 -0.72
N GLY A 51 -3.33 -11.85 -0.98
CA GLY A 51 -3.94 -13.16 -0.87
C GLY A 51 -4.25 -13.49 0.58
N ASP A 52 -5.53 -13.56 0.88
CA ASP A 52 -6.05 -14.20 2.08
C ASP A 52 -5.70 -15.69 2.00
N LEU A 53 -4.78 -16.14 2.85
CA LEU A 53 -4.28 -17.52 2.89
C LEU A 53 -5.13 -18.41 3.81
N PHE A 54 -6.36 -18.02 4.15
CA PHE A 54 -7.26 -18.77 5.01
C PHE A 54 -8.60 -19.02 4.33
N ALA A 55 -8.62 -19.91 3.32
CA ALA A 55 -9.86 -20.54 2.91
C ALA A 55 -10.11 -21.75 3.81
N GLU A 56 -11.28 -21.78 4.43
CA GLU A 56 -11.77 -22.78 5.35
C GLU A 56 -11.67 -24.21 4.80
N ILE A 57 -11.06 -25.10 5.60
CA ILE A 57 -11.29 -26.54 5.49
C ILE A 57 -12.08 -26.92 6.76
N THR A 58 -13.35 -27.21 6.60
CA THR A 58 -14.16 -27.83 7.65
C THR A 58 -13.77 -29.30 7.81
N PRO A 59 -13.30 -29.76 8.97
CA PRO A 59 -13.17 -31.19 9.24
C PRO A 59 -14.42 -31.69 9.93
N ASN A 60 -15.12 -32.65 9.34
CA ASN A 60 -16.11 -33.46 10.02
C ASN A 60 -15.40 -34.50 10.90
N GLY A 61 -15.44 -34.29 12.20
CA GLY A 61 -15.04 -35.24 13.25
C GLY A 61 -15.02 -34.52 14.60
N PRO A 62 -15.37 -35.19 15.71
CA PRO A 62 -15.29 -34.54 17.01
C PRO A 62 -13.81 -34.31 17.35
N ILE A 63 -13.38 -33.09 17.16
CA ILE A 63 -12.10 -32.60 17.64
C ILE A 63 -12.36 -32.15 19.08
N GLU A 64 -11.69 -32.78 20.04
CA GLU A 64 -11.54 -32.17 21.35
C GLU A 64 -10.92 -30.78 21.15
N GLU A 65 -11.72 -29.76 21.47
CA GLU A 65 -11.26 -28.37 21.52
C GLU A 65 -10.12 -28.30 22.54
N LYS A 66 -8.88 -28.32 22.06
CA LYS A 66 -7.81 -27.67 22.81
C LYS A 66 -8.20 -26.19 22.84
N LYS A 67 -8.76 -25.74 23.98
CA LYS A 67 -8.98 -24.33 24.27
C LYS A 67 -7.66 -23.61 24.01
N SER A 68 -7.59 -22.88 22.90
CA SER A 68 -6.56 -21.87 22.71
C SER A 68 -6.75 -20.88 23.87
N ASN A 69 -5.70 -20.63 24.65
CA ASN A 69 -5.70 -19.62 25.72
C ASN A 69 -5.68 -18.18 25.13
N ILE A 70 -6.50 -17.92 24.12
CA ILE A 70 -6.64 -16.60 23.50
C ILE A 70 -7.87 -15.95 24.13
N ASP A 71 -7.67 -14.79 24.70
CA ASP A 71 -8.75 -13.99 25.27
C ASP A 71 -9.61 -13.37 24.18
N THR A 72 -10.86 -13.12 24.51
CA THR A 72 -11.85 -12.45 23.64
C THR A 72 -12.66 -11.48 24.50
N LEU A 73 -13.46 -10.64 23.88
CA LEU A 73 -14.37 -9.77 24.62
C LEU A 73 -15.25 -10.53 25.64
N LYS A 74 -15.58 -11.79 25.36
CA LYS A 74 -16.41 -12.63 26.25
C LYS A 74 -15.66 -13.15 27.48
N THR A 75 -14.33 -13.19 27.45
CA THR A 75 -13.49 -13.69 28.55
C THR A 75 -12.99 -12.58 29.47
N LEU A 76 -12.99 -11.35 29.01
CA LEU A 76 -12.54 -10.18 29.75
C LEU A 76 -13.70 -9.45 30.44
N ASN A 77 -13.40 -8.84 31.58
CA ASN A 77 -14.33 -7.92 32.23
C ASN A 77 -14.05 -6.50 31.76
N THR A 78 -14.88 -5.98 30.86
CA THR A 78 -14.73 -4.68 30.24
C THR A 78 -15.83 -3.72 30.68
N ASP A 79 -15.48 -2.43 30.76
CA ASP A 79 -16.40 -1.30 30.98
C ASP A 79 -16.56 -0.51 29.66
N TYR A 80 -17.32 -1.10 28.72
CA TYR A 80 -17.63 -0.47 27.43
C TYR A 80 -18.99 0.19 27.48
N GLN A 81 -19.04 1.46 27.14
CA GLN A 81 -20.22 2.30 27.33
C GLN A 81 -20.68 2.98 26.04
N LEU A 82 -21.98 2.87 25.76
CA LEU A 82 -22.65 3.65 24.74
C LEU A 82 -23.01 5.06 25.29
N ILE A 83 -22.49 6.09 24.66
CA ILE A 83 -22.66 7.50 25.02
C ILE A 83 -23.68 8.15 24.09
N ASP A 84 -24.93 7.89 24.33
CA ASP A 84 -26.08 8.16 23.45
C ASP A 84 -26.79 9.49 23.71
N ASN A 85 -26.45 10.19 24.79
CA ASN A 85 -27.08 11.46 25.14
C ASN A 85 -26.09 12.55 25.52
N LYS A 86 -26.56 13.80 25.60
CA LYS A 86 -25.74 14.98 25.80
C LYS A 86 -25.08 15.01 27.18
N GLU A 87 -25.77 14.54 28.20
CA GLU A 87 -25.28 14.51 29.58
C GLU A 87 -24.07 13.59 29.70
N LYS A 88 -24.18 12.36 29.19
CA LYS A 88 -23.06 11.42 29.15
C LYS A 88 -21.88 11.94 28.31
N ARG A 89 -22.16 12.61 27.16
CA ARG A 89 -21.10 13.23 26.36
C ARG A 89 -20.36 14.30 27.17
N ALA A 90 -21.08 15.17 27.88
CA ALA A 90 -20.48 16.19 28.72
C ALA A 90 -19.56 15.59 29.81
N GLU A 91 -19.95 14.49 30.44
CA GLU A 91 -19.13 13.78 31.43
C GLU A 91 -17.84 13.23 30.82
N ILE A 92 -17.92 12.59 29.64
CA ILE A 92 -16.73 12.06 28.95
C ILE A 92 -15.81 13.18 28.48
N ILE A 93 -16.34 14.28 27.97
CA ILE A 93 -15.58 15.46 27.57
C ILE A 93 -14.76 15.98 28.77
N GLN A 94 -15.37 16.14 29.94
CA GLN A 94 -14.65 16.59 31.13
C GLN A 94 -13.53 15.64 31.56
N LYS A 95 -13.71 14.32 31.42
CA LYS A 95 -12.67 13.34 31.69
C LYS A 95 -11.53 13.46 30.67
N LEU A 96 -11.85 13.51 29.38
CA LEU A 96 -10.87 13.59 28.31
C LEU A 96 -10.05 14.89 28.35
N LEU A 97 -10.63 16.03 28.72
CA LEU A 97 -9.91 17.30 28.87
C LEU A 97 -8.79 17.26 29.93
N THR A 98 -8.93 16.38 30.94
CA THR A 98 -7.94 16.20 31.99
C THR A 98 -6.99 15.02 31.75
N THR A 99 -7.28 14.22 30.74
CA THR A 99 -6.53 13.01 30.41
C THR A 99 -5.30 13.36 29.58
N LYS A 100 -4.14 12.81 29.98
CA LYS A 100 -2.86 13.03 29.28
C LYS A 100 -2.68 12.16 28.05
N ILE A 101 -3.26 10.97 28.06
CA ILE A 101 -3.12 9.95 27.01
C ILE A 101 -4.48 9.31 26.81
N PHE A 102 -4.96 9.28 25.57
CA PHE A 102 -6.16 8.51 25.22
C PHE A 102 -6.03 7.94 23.81
N ALA A 103 -6.59 6.76 23.61
CA ALA A 103 -6.80 6.20 22.28
C ALA A 103 -8.12 6.71 21.69
N LEU A 104 -8.15 6.86 20.40
CA LEU A 104 -9.33 7.21 19.61
C LEU A 104 -9.40 6.32 18.37
N ASP A 105 -10.63 6.08 17.92
CA ASP A 105 -10.91 5.43 16.66
C ASP A 105 -12.21 5.99 16.08
N THR A 106 -12.41 5.93 14.75
CA THR A 106 -13.60 6.42 14.07
C THR A 106 -14.27 5.33 13.26
N GLU A 107 -15.57 5.15 13.49
CA GLU A 107 -16.43 4.32 12.66
C GLU A 107 -17.00 5.13 11.51
N THR A 108 -16.92 4.58 10.30
CA THR A 108 -17.27 5.31 9.09
C THR A 108 -18.03 4.47 8.07
N THR A 109 -18.53 5.11 7.03
CA THR A 109 -19.28 4.44 5.95
C THR A 109 -18.39 3.78 4.90
N GLY A 110 -17.07 3.98 4.91
CA GLY A 110 -16.16 3.47 3.90
C GLY A 110 -14.70 3.64 4.24
N THR A 111 -13.83 3.14 3.39
CA THR A 111 -12.37 3.13 3.59
C THR A 111 -11.63 4.32 2.96
N ASP A 112 -12.32 5.15 2.17
CA ASP A 112 -11.78 6.40 1.65
C ASP A 112 -12.14 7.53 2.62
N PRO A 113 -11.17 8.12 3.35
CA PRO A 113 -11.46 9.13 4.35
C PRO A 113 -11.99 10.45 3.76
N MET A 114 -11.78 10.69 2.45
CA MET A 114 -12.28 11.89 1.78
C MET A 114 -13.76 11.78 1.40
N GLU A 115 -14.30 10.56 1.29
CA GLU A 115 -15.69 10.29 0.91
C GLU A 115 -16.53 9.75 2.07
N ALA A 116 -15.87 9.10 3.03
CA ALA A 116 -16.53 8.43 4.14
C ALA A 116 -17.27 9.42 5.06
N GLU A 117 -18.46 9.04 5.48
CA GLU A 117 -19.22 9.71 6.52
C GLU A 117 -18.89 9.12 7.88
N LEU A 118 -18.78 9.95 8.90
CA LEU A 118 -18.53 9.53 10.26
C LEU A 118 -19.80 8.92 10.87
N VAL A 119 -19.71 7.69 11.33
CA VAL A 119 -20.80 6.92 11.99
C VAL A 119 -20.69 6.99 13.51
N GLY A 120 -19.48 7.06 14.05
CA GLY A 120 -19.23 7.19 15.46
C GLY A 120 -17.77 7.49 15.78
N MET A 121 -17.52 7.84 17.03
CA MET A 121 -16.19 8.04 17.59
C MET A 121 -16.06 7.19 18.84
N SER A 122 -14.95 6.51 19.02
CA SER A 122 -14.65 5.77 20.23
C SER A 122 -13.41 6.30 20.94
N PHE A 123 -13.37 6.18 22.25
CA PHE A 123 -12.28 6.61 23.10
C PHE A 123 -11.97 5.58 24.17
N SER A 124 -10.69 5.41 24.47
CA SER A 124 -10.21 4.67 25.63
C SER A 124 -9.05 5.43 26.30
N PHE A 125 -9.07 5.54 27.61
CA PHE A 125 -8.01 6.14 28.41
C PHE A 125 -7.59 5.29 29.63
N ALA A 126 -8.16 4.10 29.75
CA ALA A 126 -7.74 3.07 30.68
C ALA A 126 -8.01 1.70 30.04
N GLU A 127 -7.15 0.73 30.31
CA GLU A 127 -7.31 -0.64 29.81
C GLU A 127 -8.64 -1.26 30.25
N ASN A 128 -9.28 -2.00 29.35
CA ASN A 128 -10.60 -2.60 29.50
C ASN A 128 -11.74 -1.58 29.65
N GLN A 129 -11.54 -0.34 29.23
CA GLN A 129 -12.54 0.71 29.24
C GLN A 129 -12.66 1.33 27.85
N GLY A 130 -13.90 1.57 27.40
CA GLY A 130 -14.17 2.18 26.11
C GLY A 130 -15.48 2.97 26.11
N PHE A 131 -15.53 4.03 25.31
CA PHE A 131 -16.68 4.92 25.21
C PHE A 131 -16.98 5.17 23.74
N TYR A 132 -18.16 4.77 23.28
CA TYR A 132 -18.59 4.98 21.90
C TYR A 132 -19.66 6.07 21.81
N ILE A 133 -19.43 7.04 20.99
CA ILE A 133 -20.31 8.16 20.70
C ILE A 133 -20.89 7.99 19.30
N PRO A 134 -22.16 7.62 19.14
CA PRO A 134 -22.80 7.52 17.84
C PRO A 134 -22.97 8.91 17.20
N ILE A 135 -22.71 9.01 15.91
CA ILE A 135 -22.86 10.22 15.11
C ILE A 135 -24.02 10.03 14.13
N PRO A 136 -25.04 10.90 14.16
CA PRO A 136 -26.20 10.79 13.29
C PRO A 136 -25.85 11.02 11.81
N ALA A 137 -26.72 10.52 10.91
CA ALA A 137 -26.56 10.72 9.48
C ALA A 137 -26.82 12.18 9.04
N ASP A 138 -27.62 12.92 9.82
CA ASP A 138 -27.82 14.33 9.56
C ASP A 138 -26.53 15.12 9.76
N ARG A 139 -26.06 15.76 8.70
CA ARG A 139 -24.76 16.44 8.69
C ARG A 139 -24.68 17.59 9.69
N GLU A 140 -25.75 18.34 9.88
CA GLU A 140 -25.76 19.48 10.79
C GLU A 140 -25.71 19.03 12.26
N GLU A 141 -26.44 17.97 12.58
CA GLU A 141 -26.40 17.36 13.92
C GLU A 141 -25.05 16.70 14.18
N ALA A 142 -24.49 15.99 13.19
CA ALA A 142 -23.15 15.42 13.27
C ALA A 142 -22.09 16.46 13.57
N LEU A 143 -22.09 17.58 12.83
CA LEU A 143 -21.17 18.71 13.06
C LEU A 143 -21.30 19.29 14.48
N LYS A 144 -22.52 19.41 15.02
CA LYS A 144 -22.73 19.89 16.40
C LYS A 144 -22.11 18.94 17.42
N ILE A 145 -22.33 17.63 17.28
CA ILE A 145 -21.79 16.64 18.21
C ILE A 145 -20.25 16.58 18.10
N VAL A 146 -19.69 16.51 16.90
CA VAL A 146 -18.24 16.48 16.72
C VAL A 146 -17.57 17.74 17.28
N ASN A 147 -18.21 18.90 17.12
CA ASN A 147 -17.70 20.16 17.66
C ASN A 147 -17.70 20.21 19.20
N GLU A 148 -18.55 19.42 19.90
CA GLU A 148 -18.47 19.28 21.35
C GLU A 148 -17.10 18.72 21.81
N PHE A 149 -16.45 17.91 20.97
CA PHE A 149 -15.14 17.27 21.21
C PHE A 149 -13.95 18.06 20.66
N LYS A 150 -14.17 19.18 19.98
CA LYS A 150 -13.12 19.95 19.30
C LYS A 150 -11.94 20.31 20.21
N GLU A 151 -12.22 20.81 21.43
CA GLU A 151 -11.19 21.18 22.38
C GLU A 151 -10.29 19.98 22.78
N ILE A 152 -10.85 18.78 22.82
CA ILE A 152 -10.11 17.54 23.13
C ILE A 152 -9.15 17.17 22.00
N PHE A 153 -9.64 17.19 20.77
CA PHE A 153 -8.83 16.87 19.60
C PHE A 153 -7.72 17.89 19.35
N GLU A 154 -8.02 19.18 19.57
CA GLU A 154 -7.07 20.27 19.38
C GLU A 154 -6.18 20.55 20.58
N ASN A 155 -6.30 19.78 21.68
CA ASN A 155 -5.45 19.94 22.86
C ASN A 155 -4.01 19.50 22.57
N GLU A 156 -3.09 20.44 22.49
CA GLU A 156 -1.67 20.18 22.20
C GLU A 156 -0.91 19.46 23.33
N LYS A 157 -1.53 19.28 24.51
CA LYS A 157 -0.86 18.68 25.68
C LYS A 157 -1.19 17.20 25.86
N SER A 158 -2.26 16.69 25.27
CA SER A 158 -2.65 15.28 25.36
C SER A 158 -2.12 14.48 24.19
N LEU A 159 -1.58 13.30 24.48
CA LEU A 159 -1.16 12.32 23.49
C LEU A 159 -2.40 11.60 22.94
N LYS A 160 -2.59 11.66 21.63
CA LYS A 160 -3.63 10.91 20.91
C LYS A 160 -3.01 9.65 20.33
N VAL A 161 -3.61 8.52 20.64
CA VAL A 161 -3.19 7.21 20.16
C VAL A 161 -4.22 6.71 19.16
N GLY A 162 -3.78 6.18 18.03
CA GLY A 162 -4.66 5.58 17.03
C GLY A 162 -3.98 4.41 16.32
N GLN A 163 -4.77 3.64 15.60
CA GLN A 163 -4.29 2.62 14.67
C GLN A 163 -4.55 3.13 13.24
N ASN A 164 -3.51 3.53 12.50
CA ASN A 164 -3.65 4.29 11.26
C ASN A 164 -4.37 5.64 11.47
N ILE A 165 -3.95 6.34 12.51
CA ILE A 165 -4.57 7.60 12.99
C ILE A 165 -4.72 8.66 11.90
N LYS A 166 -3.92 8.58 10.84
CA LYS A 166 -4.01 9.45 9.67
C LYS A 166 -5.42 9.43 9.04
N TYR A 167 -6.04 8.26 8.97
CA TYR A 167 -7.40 8.09 8.48
C TYR A 167 -8.40 8.89 9.33
N ASP A 168 -8.35 8.71 10.64
CA ASP A 168 -9.24 9.40 11.60
C ASP A 168 -9.05 10.92 11.55
N MET A 169 -7.81 11.37 11.43
CA MET A 169 -7.50 12.80 11.31
C MET A 169 -8.14 13.42 10.07
N ILE A 170 -8.10 12.74 8.91
CA ILE A 170 -8.72 13.24 7.67
C ILE A 170 -10.25 13.23 7.81
N VAL A 171 -10.82 12.17 8.36
CA VAL A 171 -12.27 12.09 8.61
C VAL A 171 -12.72 13.23 9.52
N LEU A 172 -12.06 13.47 10.65
CA LEU A 172 -12.39 14.54 11.59
C LEU A 172 -12.20 15.93 10.96
N GLN A 173 -11.18 16.12 10.13
CA GLN A 173 -10.97 17.36 9.39
C GLN A 173 -12.15 17.70 8.46
N ASN A 174 -12.79 16.70 7.86
CA ASN A 174 -14.01 16.88 7.08
C ASN A 174 -15.18 17.39 7.92
N TYR A 175 -15.12 17.25 9.25
CA TYR A 175 -16.09 17.78 10.20
C TYR A 175 -15.62 19.08 10.89
N GLY A 176 -14.54 19.69 10.40
CA GLY A 176 -14.03 20.98 10.89
C GLY A 176 -13.22 20.89 12.18
N VAL A 177 -12.66 19.72 12.48
CA VAL A 177 -11.84 19.47 13.65
C VAL A 177 -10.43 19.03 13.22
N GLU A 178 -9.41 19.69 13.75
CA GLU A 178 -8.01 19.31 13.57
C GLU A 178 -7.51 18.53 14.80
N VAL A 179 -6.83 17.43 14.57
CA VAL A 179 -6.15 16.71 15.65
C VAL A 179 -4.75 17.29 15.83
N LYS A 180 -4.51 17.93 16.99
CA LYS A 180 -3.25 18.62 17.30
C LYS A 180 -2.51 17.97 18.46
N GLY A 181 -1.25 18.32 18.62
CA GLY A 181 -0.38 17.84 19.68
C GLY A 181 0.30 16.50 19.37
N PRO A 182 0.85 15.82 20.38
CA PRO A 182 1.59 14.59 20.18
C PRO A 182 0.66 13.45 19.72
N LEU A 183 1.20 12.63 18.82
CA LEU A 183 0.53 11.46 18.24
C LEU A 183 1.31 10.18 18.53
N PHE A 184 0.61 9.08 18.62
CA PHE A 184 1.17 7.74 18.62
C PHE A 184 0.31 6.84 17.72
N ASP A 185 0.88 6.37 16.62
CA ASP A 185 0.22 5.43 15.72
C ASP A 185 0.76 4.02 15.96
N THR A 186 -0.09 3.09 16.38
CA THR A 186 0.30 1.70 16.69
C THR A 186 0.71 0.92 15.45
N MET A 187 0.11 1.20 14.30
CA MET A 187 0.49 0.60 13.02
C MET A 187 1.90 1.04 12.59
N VAL A 188 2.20 2.34 12.70
CA VAL A 188 3.52 2.88 12.39
C VAL A 188 4.57 2.44 13.41
N ALA A 189 4.22 2.37 14.71
CA ALA A 189 5.12 1.87 15.75
C ALA A 189 5.56 0.43 15.46
N HIS A 190 4.62 -0.44 15.14
CA HIS A 190 4.95 -1.81 14.78
C HIS A 190 5.72 -1.91 13.46
N TYR A 191 5.41 -1.07 12.47
CA TYR A 191 6.16 -1.02 11.23
C TYR A 191 7.65 -0.64 11.46
N VAL A 192 7.94 0.33 12.32
CA VAL A 192 9.32 0.69 12.67
C VAL A 192 10.07 -0.48 13.32
N LEU A 193 9.39 -1.29 14.11
CA LEU A 193 9.96 -2.47 14.78
C LEU A 193 10.11 -3.68 13.85
N GLN A 194 9.11 -3.94 13.01
CA GLN A 194 8.99 -5.16 12.22
C GLN A 194 8.44 -4.87 10.81
N PRO A 195 9.21 -4.17 9.94
CA PRO A 195 8.72 -3.63 8.66
C PRO A 195 8.26 -4.68 7.64
N GLU A 196 8.61 -5.95 7.82
CA GLU A 196 8.25 -7.05 6.91
C GLU A 196 6.97 -7.79 7.31
N LEU A 197 6.42 -7.49 8.51
CA LEU A 197 5.24 -8.17 9.03
C LEU A 197 3.95 -7.43 8.65
N ARG A 198 2.82 -7.98 9.08
CA ARG A 198 1.51 -7.33 8.98
C ARG A 198 1.34 -6.36 10.14
N HIS A 199 0.64 -5.26 9.90
CA HIS A 199 0.45 -4.20 10.90
C HIS A 199 -1.03 -3.95 11.22
N GLY A 200 -1.93 -4.82 10.78
CA GLY A 200 -3.37 -4.73 11.10
C GLY A 200 -3.64 -5.00 12.57
N MET A 201 -4.64 -4.33 13.14
CA MET A 201 -4.96 -4.39 14.57
C MET A 201 -5.24 -5.82 15.05
N ASP A 202 -6.04 -6.60 14.31
CA ASP A 202 -6.35 -8.00 14.64
C ASP A 202 -5.07 -8.83 14.84
N TYR A 203 -4.13 -8.69 13.89
CA TYR A 203 -2.84 -9.38 13.95
C TYR A 203 -2.01 -8.91 15.14
N LEU A 204 -1.95 -7.60 15.41
CA LEU A 204 -1.21 -7.06 16.55
C LEU A 204 -1.83 -7.50 17.89
N ALA A 205 -3.15 -7.52 17.98
CA ALA A 205 -3.86 -8.00 19.17
C ALA A 205 -3.57 -9.47 19.45
N GLU A 206 -3.54 -10.32 18.41
CA GLU A 206 -3.23 -11.75 18.56
C GLU A 206 -1.80 -11.96 19.08
N ILE A 207 -0.80 -11.30 18.48
CA ILE A 207 0.62 -11.56 18.79
C ILE A 207 1.09 -10.87 20.08
N TYR A 208 0.62 -9.67 20.38
CA TYR A 208 1.07 -8.87 21.52
C TYR A 208 0.19 -9.00 22.76
N LEU A 209 -1.13 -9.20 22.57
CA LEU A 209 -2.10 -9.25 23.67
C LEU A 209 -2.65 -10.65 23.91
N HIS A 210 -2.36 -11.63 23.03
CA HIS A 210 -3.02 -12.94 23.01
C HIS A 210 -4.54 -12.80 23.03
N TYR A 211 -5.05 -11.85 22.22
CA TYR A 211 -6.42 -11.44 22.17
C TYR A 211 -6.99 -11.52 20.77
N GLN A 212 -8.16 -12.11 20.62
CA GLN A 212 -8.91 -12.15 19.36
C GLN A 212 -9.98 -11.07 19.38
N THR A 213 -9.84 -10.08 18.49
CA THR A 213 -10.78 -8.98 18.31
C THR A 213 -12.07 -9.45 17.63
N ILE A 214 -13.12 -8.65 17.73
CA ILE A 214 -14.33 -8.81 16.92
C ILE A 214 -13.98 -8.41 15.49
N HIS A 215 -14.21 -9.30 14.53
CA HIS A 215 -13.99 -8.96 13.12
C HIS A 215 -15.15 -8.13 12.56
N ILE A 216 -14.85 -7.11 11.74
CA ILE A 216 -15.85 -6.24 11.13
C ILE A 216 -16.90 -7.02 10.32
N GLU A 217 -16.50 -8.14 9.70
CA GLU A 217 -17.41 -9.03 8.97
C GLU A 217 -18.48 -9.67 9.86
N GLU A 218 -18.27 -9.75 11.16
CA GLU A 218 -19.30 -10.23 12.11
C GLU A 218 -20.44 -9.20 12.26
N LEU A 219 -20.13 -7.91 12.06
CA LEU A 219 -21.12 -6.82 12.15
C LEU A 219 -21.82 -6.57 10.83
N ILE A 220 -21.04 -6.37 9.76
CA ILE A 220 -21.56 -5.94 8.45
C ILE A 220 -21.70 -7.07 7.44
N GLY A 221 -21.27 -8.28 7.79
CA GLY A 221 -21.28 -9.44 6.91
C GLY A 221 -20.05 -9.55 6.00
N PRO A 222 -19.88 -10.70 5.31
CA PRO A 222 -18.73 -10.98 4.49
C PRO A 222 -18.62 -10.03 3.29
N LYS A 223 -17.39 -9.80 2.82
CA LYS A 223 -17.11 -8.97 1.63
C LYS A 223 -17.93 -9.42 0.42
N GLY A 224 -18.62 -8.49 -0.21
CA GLY A 224 -19.42 -8.75 -1.40
C GLY A 224 -20.60 -7.80 -1.55
N LYS A 225 -21.44 -8.07 -2.55
CA LYS A 225 -22.61 -7.21 -2.90
C LYS A 225 -23.64 -7.04 -1.77
N ASN A 226 -23.66 -7.96 -0.82
CA ASN A 226 -24.63 -7.97 0.29
C ASN A 226 -24.00 -7.49 1.61
N GLN A 227 -22.75 -7.01 1.60
CA GLN A 227 -22.14 -6.43 2.79
C GLN A 227 -22.88 -5.16 3.18
N LYS A 228 -23.26 -5.07 4.45
CA LYS A 228 -23.91 -3.88 5.01
C LYS A 228 -22.89 -2.75 5.18
N ASN A 229 -23.40 -1.56 5.40
CA ASN A 229 -22.60 -0.42 5.83
C ASN A 229 -22.71 -0.26 7.34
N MET A 230 -21.70 0.28 8.01
CA MET A 230 -21.76 0.57 9.45
C MET A 230 -22.94 1.50 9.79
N ARG A 231 -23.31 2.40 8.90
CA ARG A 231 -24.47 3.29 9.06
C ARG A 231 -25.81 2.55 9.11
N ASP A 232 -25.89 1.34 8.58
CA ASP A 232 -27.12 0.52 8.57
C ASP A 232 -27.35 -0.19 9.91
N LEU A 233 -26.39 -0.12 10.83
CA LEU A 233 -26.46 -0.78 12.14
C LEU A 233 -26.93 0.18 13.22
N ALA A 234 -27.64 -0.34 14.21
CA ALA A 234 -27.96 0.41 15.41
C ALA A 234 -26.70 0.64 16.28
N PRO A 235 -26.58 1.78 16.99
CA PRO A 235 -25.45 2.06 17.87
C PRO A 235 -25.14 0.95 18.87
N GLU A 236 -26.19 0.26 19.37
CA GLU A 236 -26.07 -0.88 20.30
C GLU A 236 -25.38 -2.10 19.70
N ALA A 237 -25.37 -2.23 18.37
CA ALA A 237 -24.66 -3.30 17.69
C ALA A 237 -23.18 -2.93 17.40
N ILE A 238 -22.86 -1.64 17.35
CA ILE A 238 -21.52 -1.13 17.00
C ILE A 238 -20.66 -0.91 18.26
N TYR A 239 -21.24 -0.42 19.36
CA TYR A 239 -20.48 0.16 20.47
C TYR A 239 -19.43 -0.77 21.08
N GLN A 240 -19.70 -2.09 21.14
CA GLN A 240 -18.74 -3.04 21.70
C GLN A 240 -17.50 -3.18 20.81
N TYR A 241 -17.71 -3.29 19.51
CA TYR A 241 -16.66 -3.33 18.51
C TYR A 241 -15.80 -2.05 18.55
N ALA A 242 -16.44 -0.89 18.44
CA ALA A 242 -15.74 0.40 18.43
C ALA A 242 -14.98 0.70 19.74
N CYS A 243 -15.56 0.31 20.91
CA CYS A 243 -14.87 0.43 22.18
C CYS A 243 -13.68 -0.52 22.29
N GLU A 244 -13.81 -1.74 21.75
CA GLU A 244 -12.73 -2.72 21.68
C GLU A 244 -11.56 -2.18 20.87
N ASP A 245 -11.80 -1.59 19.70
CA ASP A 245 -10.77 -1.04 18.83
C ASP A 245 -9.97 0.07 19.52
N ALA A 246 -10.64 0.98 20.23
CA ALA A 246 -9.95 2.01 21.02
C ALA A 246 -9.16 1.42 22.22
N ASP A 247 -9.72 0.44 22.92
CA ASP A 247 -9.07 -0.21 24.09
C ASP A 247 -7.85 -1.04 23.66
N VAL A 248 -7.98 -1.84 22.61
CA VAL A 248 -6.89 -2.62 22.03
C VAL A 248 -5.77 -1.69 21.54
N THR A 249 -6.12 -0.59 20.88
CA THR A 249 -5.16 0.42 20.44
C THR A 249 -4.37 1.01 21.62
N LEU A 250 -5.03 1.30 22.73
CA LEU A 250 -4.36 1.79 23.94
C LEU A 250 -3.42 0.75 24.55
N LYS A 251 -3.84 -0.50 24.63
CA LYS A 251 -3.01 -1.62 25.13
C LYS A 251 -1.80 -1.86 24.26
N LEU A 252 -1.98 -1.87 22.94
CA LEU A 252 -0.89 -1.99 21.96
C LEU A 252 0.14 -0.87 22.11
N LYS A 253 -0.32 0.38 22.26
CA LYS A 253 0.58 1.52 22.54
C LYS A 253 1.47 1.26 23.75
N ASN A 254 0.92 0.76 24.85
CA ASN A 254 1.67 0.51 26.08
C ASN A 254 2.80 -0.52 25.91
N ILE A 255 2.61 -1.50 25.03
CA ILE A 255 3.61 -2.51 24.70
C ILE A 255 4.61 -1.99 23.69
N LEU A 256 4.12 -1.46 22.55
CA LEU A 256 4.97 -1.01 21.45
C LEU A 256 5.90 0.15 21.86
N GLU A 257 5.44 1.05 22.74
CA GLU A 257 6.30 2.11 23.27
C GLU A 257 7.52 1.58 24.02
N LYS A 258 7.35 0.50 24.79
CA LYS A 258 8.47 -0.16 25.49
C LYS A 258 9.42 -0.82 24.48
N GLU A 259 8.87 -1.51 23.49
CA GLU A 259 9.67 -2.15 22.45
C GLU A 259 10.45 -1.15 21.59
N LEU A 260 9.85 -0.01 21.23
CA LEU A 260 10.55 1.07 20.54
C LEU A 260 11.78 1.53 21.33
N LYS A 261 11.63 1.68 22.65
CA LYS A 261 12.73 2.07 23.53
C LYS A 261 13.80 0.98 23.66
N GLU A 262 13.40 -0.26 23.87
CA GLU A 262 14.31 -1.40 24.02
C GLU A 262 15.12 -1.66 22.73
N ASN A 263 14.54 -1.41 21.57
CA ASN A 263 15.19 -1.55 20.27
C ASN A 263 15.90 -0.27 19.78
N GLY A 264 15.90 0.82 20.57
CA GLY A 264 16.55 2.08 20.20
C GLY A 264 15.91 2.80 19.02
N ALA A 265 14.62 2.54 18.76
CA ALA A 265 13.88 3.05 17.62
C ALA A 265 13.05 4.32 17.93
N GLU A 266 13.09 4.81 19.19
CA GLU A 266 12.32 5.98 19.63
C GLU A 266 12.60 7.22 18.79
N GLN A 267 13.88 7.49 18.47
CA GLN A 267 14.23 8.68 17.71
C GLN A 267 13.63 8.64 16.31
N LEU A 268 13.72 7.52 15.60
CA LEU A 268 13.10 7.34 14.28
C LEU A 268 11.58 7.55 14.38
N PHE A 269 10.95 6.93 15.36
CA PHE A 269 9.49 6.99 15.53
C PHE A 269 9.01 8.41 15.87
N TYR A 270 9.56 9.04 16.90
CA TYR A 270 9.05 10.32 17.39
C TYR A 270 9.57 11.55 16.62
N GLU A 271 10.75 11.48 16.00
CA GLU A 271 11.35 12.63 15.32
C GLU A 271 11.11 12.61 13.80
N ILE A 272 10.77 11.45 13.21
CA ILE A 272 10.57 11.31 11.76
C ILE A 272 9.17 10.81 11.44
N GLU A 273 8.79 9.61 11.90
CA GLU A 273 7.56 8.95 11.45
C GLU A 273 6.29 9.64 11.98
N MET A 274 6.25 9.99 13.26
CA MET A 274 5.08 10.67 13.83
C MET A 274 4.90 12.10 13.31
N PRO A 275 5.95 12.94 13.18
CA PRO A 275 5.82 14.25 12.54
C PRO A 275 5.42 14.20 11.06
N LEU A 276 5.68 13.10 10.36
CA LEU A 276 5.26 12.91 8.98
C LEU A 276 3.75 12.71 8.85
N VAL A 277 3.08 12.12 9.84
CA VAL A 277 1.63 11.85 9.80
C VAL A 277 0.80 13.12 9.49
N PRO A 278 0.89 14.22 10.26
CA PRO A 278 0.13 15.43 9.95
C PRO A 278 0.53 16.08 8.62
N VAL A 279 1.77 15.89 8.15
CA VAL A 279 2.18 16.35 6.81
C VAL A 279 1.43 15.57 5.73
N LEU A 280 1.34 14.24 5.87
CA LEU A 280 0.58 13.41 4.94
C LEU A 280 -0.91 13.71 4.98
N VAL A 281 -1.49 13.92 6.16
CA VAL A 281 -2.88 14.40 6.30
C VAL A 281 -3.10 15.66 5.48
N ASN A 282 -2.21 16.64 5.59
CA ASN A 282 -2.32 17.89 4.86
C ASN A 282 -2.22 17.69 3.34
N ILE A 283 -1.25 16.91 2.87
CA ILE A 283 -1.06 16.63 1.43
C ILE A 283 -2.28 15.88 0.87
N GLU A 284 -2.74 14.84 1.55
CA GLU A 284 -3.87 14.02 1.10
C GLU A 284 -5.18 14.80 1.11
N SER A 285 -5.44 15.58 2.15
CA SER A 285 -6.65 16.41 2.24
C SER A 285 -6.69 17.55 1.22
N ASN A 286 -5.54 18.14 0.90
CA ASN A 286 -5.46 19.16 -0.15
C ASN A 286 -5.66 18.57 -1.53
N GLY A 287 -5.17 17.39 -1.80
CA GLY A 287 -5.26 16.77 -3.12
C GLY A 287 -4.62 17.60 -4.23
N VAL A 288 -4.90 17.26 -5.50
CA VAL A 288 -4.33 17.92 -6.67
C VAL A 288 -5.39 18.19 -7.73
N LEU A 289 -5.30 19.34 -8.38
CA LEU A 289 -6.18 19.72 -9.49
C LEU A 289 -5.76 19.05 -10.79
N LEU A 290 -6.76 18.71 -11.61
CA LEU A 290 -6.57 18.18 -12.95
C LEU A 290 -7.22 19.08 -14.00
N ASP A 291 -6.51 19.33 -15.08
CA ASP A 291 -7.07 19.86 -16.33
C ASP A 291 -7.77 18.72 -17.09
N THR A 292 -9.06 18.58 -16.81
CA THR A 292 -9.91 17.53 -17.41
C THR A 292 -10.09 17.71 -18.92
N GLU A 293 -10.05 18.93 -19.43
CA GLU A 293 -10.15 19.19 -20.87
C GLU A 293 -8.86 18.80 -21.59
N ALA A 294 -7.70 19.06 -21.01
CA ALA A 294 -6.42 18.55 -21.53
C ALA A 294 -6.39 17.03 -21.56
N LEU A 295 -6.84 16.35 -20.48
CA LEU A 295 -6.94 14.88 -20.45
C LEU A 295 -7.90 14.34 -21.51
N LYS A 296 -9.04 14.97 -21.72
CA LYS A 296 -10.00 14.58 -22.76
C LYS A 296 -9.44 14.73 -24.19
N GLN A 297 -8.67 15.78 -24.44
CA GLN A 297 -7.95 15.95 -25.71
C GLN A 297 -6.88 14.88 -25.89
N SER A 298 -6.11 14.57 -24.84
CA SER A 298 -5.12 13.49 -24.84
C SER A 298 -5.77 12.13 -25.06
N SER A 299 -6.93 11.85 -24.43
CA SER A 299 -7.71 10.63 -24.65
C SER A 299 -8.06 10.44 -26.11
N LYS A 300 -8.62 11.46 -26.74
CA LYS A 300 -8.97 11.41 -28.17
C LYS A 300 -7.75 11.19 -29.06
N HIS A 301 -6.65 11.91 -28.79
CA HIS A 301 -5.42 11.77 -29.55
C HIS A 301 -4.82 10.36 -29.45
N PHE A 302 -4.68 9.84 -28.24
CA PHE A 302 -4.10 8.51 -28.01
C PHE A 302 -5.01 7.37 -28.49
N THR A 303 -6.33 7.54 -28.43
CA THR A 303 -7.26 6.58 -29.02
C THR A 303 -7.09 6.49 -30.53
N THR A 304 -7.02 7.63 -31.22
CA THR A 304 -6.77 7.65 -32.67
C THR A 304 -5.41 7.03 -33.04
N GLN A 305 -4.37 7.33 -32.26
CA GLN A 305 -3.05 6.72 -32.45
C GLN A 305 -3.07 5.21 -32.22
N MET A 306 -3.77 4.76 -31.18
CA MET A 306 -3.91 3.34 -30.84
C MET A 306 -4.65 2.58 -31.93
N GLU A 307 -5.73 3.15 -32.48
CA GLU A 307 -6.48 2.58 -33.61
C GLU A 307 -5.61 2.44 -34.88
N ALA A 308 -4.76 3.43 -35.16
CA ALA A 308 -3.83 3.35 -36.29
C ALA A 308 -2.79 2.22 -36.08
N ILE A 309 -2.23 2.10 -34.89
CA ILE A 309 -1.27 1.03 -34.53
C ILE A 309 -1.96 -0.34 -34.60
N GLU A 310 -3.22 -0.44 -34.17
CA GLU A 310 -4.01 -1.68 -34.28
C GLU A 310 -4.13 -2.17 -35.72
N GLN A 311 -4.41 -1.25 -36.66
CA GLN A 311 -4.44 -1.59 -38.07
C GLN A 311 -3.07 -2.04 -38.61
N GLU A 312 -1.98 -1.39 -38.19
CA GLU A 312 -0.63 -1.84 -38.54
C GLU A 312 -0.33 -3.25 -38.00
N ILE A 313 -0.75 -3.55 -36.76
CA ILE A 313 -0.59 -4.88 -36.15
C ILE A 313 -1.33 -5.93 -36.98
N TYR A 314 -2.58 -5.68 -37.38
CA TYR A 314 -3.35 -6.62 -38.21
C TYR A 314 -2.74 -6.85 -39.58
N GLN A 315 -2.24 -5.80 -40.21
CA GLN A 315 -1.50 -5.94 -41.49
C GLN A 315 -0.23 -6.79 -41.35
N LEU A 316 0.55 -6.56 -40.29
CA LEU A 316 1.78 -7.31 -40.01
C LEU A 316 1.52 -8.76 -39.61
N ALA A 317 0.40 -9.03 -38.92
CA ALA A 317 -0.03 -10.36 -38.51
C ALA A 317 -0.74 -11.12 -39.64
N GLY A 318 -1.31 -10.40 -40.61
CA GLY A 318 -2.12 -10.95 -41.69
C GLY A 318 -3.51 -11.44 -41.24
N GLU A 319 -3.99 -10.99 -40.10
CA GLU A 319 -5.33 -11.23 -39.57
C GLU A 319 -5.68 -10.28 -38.43
N GLU A 320 -6.96 -10.11 -38.17
CA GLU A 320 -7.47 -9.42 -36.99
C GLU A 320 -7.54 -10.37 -35.79
N PHE A 321 -7.14 -9.89 -34.61
CA PHE A 321 -7.21 -10.63 -33.36
C PHE A 321 -7.27 -9.68 -32.17
N ASN A 322 -7.65 -10.18 -30.99
CA ASN A 322 -7.69 -9.35 -29.78
C ASN A 322 -6.28 -9.14 -29.21
N ILE A 323 -5.70 -7.96 -29.45
CA ILE A 323 -4.37 -7.56 -28.99
C ILE A 323 -4.30 -7.48 -27.45
N ALA A 324 -5.44 -7.26 -26.78
CA ALA A 324 -5.51 -7.28 -25.32
C ALA A 324 -5.50 -8.71 -24.74
N SER A 325 -5.69 -9.74 -25.56
CA SER A 325 -5.67 -11.13 -25.13
C SER A 325 -4.26 -11.73 -25.18
N PRO A 326 -3.60 -12.02 -24.04
CA PRO A 326 -2.28 -12.67 -24.04
C PRO A 326 -2.26 -13.99 -24.79
N LYS A 327 -3.39 -14.72 -24.78
CA LYS A 327 -3.53 -15.99 -25.50
C LYS A 327 -3.46 -15.78 -27.00
N GLN A 328 -4.28 -14.91 -27.56
CA GLN A 328 -4.30 -14.65 -29.00
C GLN A 328 -3.00 -14.02 -29.50
N VAL A 329 -2.42 -13.10 -28.75
CA VAL A 329 -1.10 -12.55 -29.04
C VAL A 329 -0.05 -13.66 -29.11
N GLY A 330 -0.07 -14.60 -28.17
CA GLY A 330 0.86 -15.74 -28.15
C GLY A 330 0.67 -16.66 -29.35
N GLU A 331 -0.57 -16.99 -29.72
CA GLU A 331 -0.90 -17.81 -30.89
C GLU A 331 -0.41 -17.14 -32.18
N VAL A 332 -0.64 -15.84 -32.37
CA VAL A 332 -0.19 -15.08 -33.53
C VAL A 332 1.34 -15.04 -33.61
N LEU A 333 2.01 -14.68 -32.52
CA LEU A 333 3.47 -14.51 -32.52
C LEU A 333 4.23 -15.85 -32.67
N PHE A 334 3.79 -16.90 -32.01
CA PHE A 334 4.58 -18.14 -31.86
C PHE A 334 4.07 -19.32 -32.69
N ASP A 335 2.76 -19.42 -32.95
CA ASP A 335 2.24 -20.50 -33.79
C ASP A 335 2.16 -20.09 -35.26
N LYS A 336 1.67 -18.86 -35.54
CA LYS A 336 1.48 -18.38 -36.90
C LYS A 336 2.75 -17.74 -37.48
N LEU A 337 3.26 -16.68 -36.86
CA LEU A 337 4.43 -15.94 -37.34
C LEU A 337 5.76 -16.65 -37.01
N LYS A 338 5.76 -17.56 -36.02
CA LYS A 338 6.91 -18.35 -35.60
C LYS A 338 8.17 -17.52 -35.39
N ILE A 339 8.03 -16.39 -34.69
CA ILE A 339 9.13 -15.42 -34.51
C ILE A 339 10.31 -15.99 -33.72
N ILE A 340 10.11 -17.09 -32.98
CA ILE A 340 11.13 -17.91 -32.32
C ILE A 340 10.71 -19.38 -32.31
N ASP A 341 11.67 -20.30 -32.29
CA ASP A 341 11.42 -21.75 -32.33
C ASP A 341 10.89 -22.31 -31.00
N LYS A 342 11.29 -21.72 -29.86
CA LYS A 342 10.94 -22.20 -28.50
C LYS A 342 10.45 -21.05 -27.66
N ALA A 343 9.13 -20.80 -27.67
CA ALA A 343 8.50 -19.81 -26.83
C ALA A 343 8.22 -20.36 -25.41
N LYS A 344 8.45 -19.52 -24.40
CA LYS A 344 8.18 -19.86 -23.00
C LYS A 344 6.66 -19.97 -22.79
N LYS A 345 6.23 -21.03 -22.09
CA LYS A 345 4.83 -21.24 -21.71
C LYS A 345 4.65 -21.20 -20.19
N THR A 346 3.46 -20.79 -19.77
CA THR A 346 3.02 -20.85 -18.37
C THR A 346 2.78 -22.30 -17.94
N LYS A 347 2.57 -22.53 -16.63
CA LYS A 347 2.17 -23.85 -16.10
C LYS A 347 0.86 -24.39 -16.71
N THR A 348 0.00 -23.49 -17.20
CA THR A 348 -1.27 -23.82 -17.87
C THR A 348 -1.13 -24.00 -19.37
N GLY A 349 0.09 -23.97 -19.93
CA GLY A 349 0.37 -24.21 -21.34
C GLY A 349 0.19 -23.00 -22.26
N GLN A 350 -0.19 -21.83 -21.75
CA GLN A 350 -0.28 -20.59 -22.52
C GLN A 350 1.10 -19.97 -22.77
N TYR A 351 1.28 -19.31 -23.91
CA TYR A 351 2.49 -18.56 -24.19
C TYR A 351 2.63 -17.35 -23.25
N VAL A 352 3.85 -17.11 -22.78
CA VAL A 352 4.17 -15.93 -21.97
C VAL A 352 4.37 -14.74 -22.90
N THR A 353 3.52 -13.73 -22.78
CA THR A 353 3.59 -12.50 -23.57
C THR A 353 3.72 -11.26 -22.66
N SER A 354 4.42 -11.43 -21.50
CA SER A 354 4.74 -10.30 -20.62
C SER A 354 5.58 -9.25 -21.35
N GLU A 355 5.56 -8.02 -20.84
CA GLU A 355 6.33 -6.90 -21.40
C GLU A 355 7.82 -7.26 -21.51
N GLU A 356 8.40 -7.88 -20.48
CA GLU A 356 9.80 -8.34 -20.46
C GLU A 356 10.10 -9.32 -21.60
N VAL A 357 9.23 -10.31 -21.83
CA VAL A 357 9.39 -11.29 -22.90
C VAL A 357 9.29 -10.62 -24.28
N LEU A 358 8.27 -9.78 -24.47
CA LEU A 358 8.09 -9.07 -25.74
C LEU A 358 9.23 -8.08 -26.00
N GLU A 359 9.74 -7.40 -24.97
CA GLU A 359 10.88 -6.50 -25.10
C GLU A 359 12.14 -7.21 -25.57
N SER A 360 12.42 -8.41 -25.05
CA SER A 360 13.52 -9.27 -25.52
C SER A 360 13.36 -9.71 -26.99
N LEU A 361 12.13 -9.66 -27.51
CA LEU A 361 11.80 -10.06 -28.89
C LEU A 361 11.56 -8.86 -29.82
N ARG A 362 11.69 -7.62 -29.34
CA ARG A 362 11.38 -6.38 -30.07
C ARG A 362 11.98 -6.36 -31.50
N HIS A 363 13.23 -6.81 -31.63
CA HIS A 363 13.95 -6.81 -32.90
C HIS A 363 13.73 -8.05 -33.78
N LYS A 364 12.92 -9.02 -33.31
CA LYS A 364 12.68 -10.25 -34.08
C LYS A 364 11.62 -10.10 -35.17
N HIS A 365 10.62 -9.26 -34.94
CA HIS A 365 9.57 -8.98 -35.91
C HIS A 365 8.92 -7.62 -35.64
N PRO A 366 8.61 -6.80 -36.65
CA PRO A 366 8.02 -5.46 -36.46
C PRO A 366 6.70 -5.47 -35.65
N VAL A 367 5.91 -6.53 -35.75
CA VAL A 367 4.66 -6.66 -35.01
C VAL A 367 4.86 -6.61 -33.49
N VAL A 368 6.01 -7.08 -32.98
CA VAL A 368 6.28 -7.09 -31.53
C VAL A 368 6.41 -5.67 -31.00
N GLU A 369 7.15 -4.82 -31.72
CA GLU A 369 7.29 -3.41 -31.37
C GLU A 369 5.92 -2.70 -31.36
N LYS A 370 5.10 -2.96 -32.38
CA LYS A 370 3.76 -2.38 -32.46
C LYS A 370 2.81 -2.88 -31.35
N ILE A 371 2.91 -4.14 -30.96
CA ILE A 371 2.15 -4.67 -29.81
C ILE A 371 2.59 -4.00 -28.51
N LEU A 372 3.89 -3.79 -28.29
CA LEU A 372 4.40 -3.07 -27.11
C LEU A 372 3.92 -1.62 -27.09
N GLU A 373 3.97 -0.93 -28.24
CA GLU A 373 3.49 0.45 -28.40
C GLU A 373 1.97 0.54 -28.09
N HIS A 374 1.17 -0.35 -28.68
CA HIS A 374 -0.27 -0.43 -28.43
C HIS A 374 -0.58 -0.65 -26.95
N ARG A 375 0.10 -1.61 -26.30
CA ARG A 375 -0.09 -1.91 -24.88
C ARG A 375 0.31 -0.73 -23.99
N GLY A 376 1.40 -0.02 -24.34
CA GLY A 376 1.81 1.20 -23.65
C GLY A 376 0.72 2.26 -23.69
N LEU A 377 0.20 2.59 -24.87
CA LEU A 377 -0.91 3.55 -25.01
C LEU A 377 -2.18 3.10 -24.30
N LYS A 378 -2.54 1.82 -24.40
CA LYS A 378 -3.70 1.26 -23.70
C LYS A 378 -3.59 1.44 -22.20
N LYS A 379 -2.42 1.17 -21.64
CA LYS A 379 -2.13 1.36 -20.21
C LYS A 379 -2.24 2.83 -19.81
N LEU A 380 -1.70 3.75 -20.61
CA LEU A 380 -1.80 5.18 -20.32
C LEU A 380 -3.25 5.67 -20.32
N LEU A 381 -4.02 5.27 -21.33
CA LEU A 381 -5.44 5.58 -21.43
C LEU A 381 -6.22 5.05 -20.21
N SER A 382 -6.16 3.75 -19.98
CA SER A 382 -7.02 3.10 -18.97
C SER A 382 -6.61 3.40 -17.54
N THR A 383 -5.32 3.64 -17.25
CA THR A 383 -4.82 3.82 -15.89
C THR A 383 -4.81 5.29 -15.45
N TYR A 384 -4.58 6.20 -16.40
CA TYR A 384 -4.40 7.62 -16.06
C TYR A 384 -5.40 8.54 -16.78
N ILE A 385 -5.44 8.52 -18.10
CA ILE A 385 -6.14 9.56 -18.87
C ILE A 385 -7.66 9.48 -18.66
N ASP A 386 -8.22 8.28 -18.77
CA ASP A 386 -9.67 8.07 -18.62
C ASP A 386 -10.07 7.82 -17.16
N ALA A 387 -9.17 7.28 -16.34
CA ALA A 387 -9.46 6.95 -14.95
C ALA A 387 -9.36 8.15 -14.01
N LEU A 388 -8.32 8.99 -14.14
CA LEU A 388 -8.09 10.11 -13.20
C LEU A 388 -9.25 11.09 -13.11
N PRO A 389 -9.90 11.51 -14.22
CA PRO A 389 -11.06 12.40 -14.13
C PRO A 389 -12.23 11.82 -13.33
N GLN A 390 -12.37 10.50 -13.30
CA GLN A 390 -13.45 9.81 -12.56
C GLN A 390 -13.18 9.75 -11.05
N LEU A 391 -11.93 9.99 -10.63
CA LEU A 391 -11.50 10.01 -9.25
C LEU A 391 -11.53 11.42 -8.63
N ILE A 392 -12.02 12.42 -9.36
CA ILE A 392 -12.18 13.77 -8.83
C ILE A 392 -13.29 13.76 -7.79
N ASN A 393 -12.93 14.06 -6.56
CA ASN A 393 -13.88 14.18 -5.48
C ASN A 393 -14.83 15.37 -5.73
N PRO A 394 -16.16 15.17 -5.78
CA PRO A 394 -17.12 16.22 -6.15
C PRO A 394 -17.18 17.38 -5.15
N ARG A 395 -16.76 17.15 -3.89
CA ARG A 395 -16.76 18.18 -2.84
C ARG A 395 -15.57 19.12 -2.97
N THR A 396 -14.39 18.59 -3.34
CA THR A 396 -13.15 19.38 -3.41
C THR A 396 -12.77 19.79 -4.83
N GLY A 397 -13.29 19.10 -5.86
CA GLY A 397 -12.88 19.28 -7.25
C GLY A 397 -11.47 18.73 -7.55
N ARG A 398 -10.91 17.92 -6.65
CA ARG A 398 -9.52 17.46 -6.70
C ARG A 398 -9.42 15.93 -6.63
N VAL A 399 -8.30 15.39 -7.05
CA VAL A 399 -7.93 14.00 -6.83
C VAL A 399 -7.13 13.89 -5.54
N HIS A 400 -7.50 12.93 -4.71
CA HIS A 400 -6.84 12.63 -3.44
C HIS A 400 -6.23 11.24 -3.52
N THR A 401 -4.95 11.14 -3.23
CA THR A 401 -4.24 9.85 -3.08
C THR A 401 -4.04 9.57 -1.61
N SER A 402 -3.80 8.31 -1.25
CA SER A 402 -3.28 7.93 0.07
C SER A 402 -1.79 7.63 -0.01
N PHE A 403 -1.00 8.24 0.87
CA PHE A 403 0.42 7.90 1.07
C PHE A 403 0.57 6.98 2.28
N ASN A 404 1.09 5.79 2.07
CA ASN A 404 1.20 4.77 3.12
C ASN A 404 2.64 4.67 3.61
N GLN A 405 2.85 4.81 4.93
CA GLN A 405 4.15 4.68 5.58
C GLN A 405 4.56 3.22 5.80
N THR A 406 3.60 2.31 5.91
CA THR A 406 3.79 0.95 6.45
C THR A 406 3.73 -0.16 5.40
N VAL A 407 3.81 0.17 4.11
CA VAL A 407 3.68 -0.82 3.01
C VAL A 407 5.03 -1.32 2.50
N THR A 408 6.05 -0.45 2.45
CA THR A 408 7.37 -0.84 1.95
C THR A 408 8.30 -1.17 3.10
N ALA A 409 9.05 -2.25 3.03
CA ALA A 409 10.03 -2.60 4.07
C ALA A 409 11.27 -1.66 4.12
N THR A 410 11.34 -0.65 3.24
CA THR A 410 12.53 0.19 3.06
C THR A 410 12.39 1.62 3.60
N GLY A 411 11.31 1.96 4.28
CA GLY A 411 11.03 3.33 4.74
C GLY A 411 10.52 4.28 3.64
N ARG A 412 10.30 3.80 2.42
CA ARG A 412 9.70 4.61 1.35
C ARG A 412 8.19 4.67 1.53
N LEU A 413 7.58 5.81 1.19
CA LEU A 413 6.14 5.91 1.05
C LEU A 413 5.67 5.13 -0.19
N SER A 414 4.50 4.54 -0.13
CA SER A 414 3.75 4.10 -1.31
C SER A 414 2.53 4.97 -1.51
N SER A 415 2.04 5.06 -2.74
CA SER A 415 0.84 5.81 -3.09
C SER A 415 -0.23 4.86 -3.64
N SER A 416 -1.47 5.04 -3.19
CA SER A 416 -2.61 4.23 -3.61
C SER A 416 -3.88 5.07 -3.73
N ASN A 417 -4.83 4.60 -4.53
CA ASN A 417 -6.18 5.14 -4.71
C ASN A 417 -6.25 6.64 -5.07
N PRO A 418 -5.61 7.10 -6.18
CA PRO A 418 -4.80 6.39 -7.17
C PRO A 418 -3.30 6.38 -6.84
N ASN A 419 -2.54 5.46 -7.44
CA ASN A 419 -1.08 5.49 -7.33
C ASN A 419 -0.49 6.60 -8.22
N LEU A 420 -0.17 7.74 -7.64
CA LEU A 420 0.41 8.88 -8.35
C LEU A 420 1.94 8.81 -8.51
N GLN A 421 2.62 7.88 -7.81
CA GLN A 421 4.07 7.70 -7.94
C GLN A 421 4.49 7.00 -9.24
N ASN A 422 3.55 6.30 -9.89
CA ASN A 422 3.82 5.53 -11.11
C ASN A 422 3.46 6.27 -12.40
N ILE A 423 3.16 7.58 -12.36
CA ILE A 423 2.90 8.38 -13.55
C ILE A 423 4.17 8.42 -14.41
N PRO A 424 4.11 7.98 -15.67
CA PRO A 424 5.29 7.92 -16.54
C PRO A 424 5.94 9.29 -16.74
N ILE A 425 7.27 9.31 -16.85
CA ILE A 425 8.05 10.54 -17.06
C ILE A 425 9.06 10.43 -18.23
N ARG A 426 9.39 9.19 -18.65
CA ARG A 426 10.50 8.97 -19.59
C ARG A 426 10.12 9.17 -21.04
N ASP A 427 8.87 8.91 -21.40
CA ASP A 427 8.34 9.07 -22.76
C ASP A 427 7.51 10.35 -22.90
N GLU A 428 7.34 10.82 -24.13
CA GLU A 428 6.58 12.04 -24.42
C GLU A 428 5.09 11.90 -24.03
N ASN A 429 4.52 10.70 -24.21
CA ASN A 429 3.13 10.43 -23.88
C ASN A 429 2.89 10.54 -22.35
N GLY A 430 3.83 10.04 -21.54
CA GLY A 430 3.81 10.20 -20.10
C GLY A 430 3.92 11.65 -19.65
N LYS A 431 4.72 12.45 -20.36
CA LYS A 431 4.83 13.90 -20.09
C LYS A 431 3.50 14.64 -20.33
N GLU A 432 2.72 14.24 -21.34
CA GLU A 432 1.40 14.84 -21.58
C GLU A 432 0.45 14.62 -20.41
N ILE A 433 0.46 13.43 -19.80
CA ILE A 433 -0.34 13.15 -18.59
C ILE A 433 0.08 14.07 -17.44
N ARG A 434 1.38 14.31 -17.25
CA ARG A 434 1.89 15.18 -16.19
C ARG A 434 1.47 16.63 -16.35
N LYS A 435 1.34 17.13 -17.59
CA LYS A 435 0.85 18.49 -17.87
C LYS A 435 -0.58 18.73 -17.41
N ALA A 436 -1.38 17.68 -17.27
CA ALA A 436 -2.75 17.77 -16.78
C ALA A 436 -2.83 18.03 -15.27
N PHE A 437 -1.75 17.84 -14.52
CA PHE A 437 -1.69 18.23 -13.11
C PHE A 437 -1.36 19.71 -13.04
N ILE A 438 -2.29 20.51 -12.55
CA ILE A 438 -2.19 21.97 -12.52
C ILE A 438 -2.25 22.51 -11.09
N PRO A 439 -1.55 23.63 -10.80
CA PRO A 439 -1.68 24.31 -9.52
C PRO A 439 -2.99 25.14 -9.48
N ASP A 440 -3.32 25.67 -8.31
CA ASP A 440 -4.36 26.67 -8.18
C ASP A 440 -4.02 27.96 -8.94
N GLU A 441 -5.02 28.76 -9.26
CA GLU A 441 -4.83 30.05 -9.89
C GLU A 441 -3.89 30.95 -9.05
N GLY A 442 -2.86 31.46 -9.68
CA GLY A 442 -1.83 32.27 -9.02
C GLY A 442 -0.78 31.47 -8.22
N ALA A 443 -0.88 30.15 -8.17
CA ALA A 443 0.10 29.29 -7.54
C ALA A 443 1.06 28.65 -8.58
N LEU A 444 2.14 28.06 -8.10
CA LEU A 444 3.11 27.34 -8.89
C LEU A 444 3.41 25.98 -8.26
N PHE A 445 3.64 24.96 -9.08
CA PHE A 445 4.24 23.73 -8.60
C PHE A 445 5.69 23.98 -8.22
N PHE A 446 6.05 23.54 -7.01
CA PHE A 446 7.43 23.49 -6.56
C PHE A 446 7.86 22.02 -6.50
N SER A 447 8.95 21.69 -7.18
CA SER A 447 9.54 20.36 -7.15
C SER A 447 10.95 20.45 -6.60
N ALA A 448 11.23 19.68 -5.56
CA ALA A 448 12.57 19.53 -4.99
C ALA A 448 12.93 18.06 -4.89
N ASP A 449 14.15 17.72 -5.28
CA ASP A 449 14.68 16.36 -5.24
C ASP A 449 16.13 16.38 -4.76
N TYR A 450 16.49 15.39 -3.95
CA TYR A 450 17.87 15.22 -3.50
C TYR A 450 18.75 14.72 -4.65
N SER A 451 19.80 15.49 -4.96
CA SER A 451 20.76 15.07 -5.98
C SER A 451 21.55 13.84 -5.53
N GLN A 452 21.23 12.68 -6.12
CA GLN A 452 21.97 11.42 -5.95
C GLN A 452 22.12 10.99 -4.49
N ILE A 453 21.10 11.18 -3.66
CA ILE A 453 21.19 10.97 -2.20
C ILE A 453 21.63 9.54 -1.85
N GLU A 454 21.12 8.52 -2.54
CA GLU A 454 21.48 7.12 -2.29
C GLU A 454 22.97 6.87 -2.51
N LEU A 455 23.55 7.45 -3.56
CA LEU A 455 24.99 7.35 -3.83
C LEU A 455 25.84 8.13 -2.82
N ARG A 456 25.34 9.26 -2.30
CA ARG A 456 26.00 10.02 -1.24
C ARG A 456 26.01 9.25 0.08
N ILE A 457 24.88 8.64 0.43
CA ILE A 457 24.78 7.76 1.61
C ILE A 457 25.70 6.55 1.44
N MET A 458 25.74 5.93 0.26
CA MET A 458 26.64 4.82 -0.04
C MET A 458 28.11 5.24 0.10
N ALA A 459 28.49 6.39 -0.44
CA ALA A 459 29.86 6.91 -0.30
C ALA A 459 30.24 7.11 1.17
N HIS A 460 29.31 7.64 1.97
CA HIS A 460 29.50 7.85 3.41
C HIS A 460 29.66 6.52 4.18
N LEU A 461 28.74 5.56 3.96
CA LEU A 461 28.75 4.28 4.68
C LEU A 461 29.89 3.34 4.26
N SER A 462 30.28 3.38 2.97
CA SER A 462 31.38 2.55 2.47
C SER A 462 32.77 3.15 2.68
N GLU A 463 32.84 4.43 2.99
CA GLU A 463 34.09 5.23 3.07
C GLU A 463 34.94 5.13 1.78
N ASP A 464 34.29 4.85 0.61
CA ASP A 464 35.00 4.77 -0.67
C ASP A 464 35.54 6.13 -1.09
N LYS A 465 36.86 6.24 -1.04
CA LYS A 465 37.59 7.50 -1.30
C LYS A 465 37.26 8.07 -2.67
N ASN A 466 37.09 7.21 -3.71
CA ASN A 466 36.82 7.68 -5.06
C ASN A 466 35.41 8.28 -5.17
N MET A 467 34.43 7.70 -4.50
CA MET A 467 33.09 8.25 -4.45
C MET A 467 33.06 9.56 -3.67
N ILE A 468 33.73 9.60 -2.52
CA ILE A 468 33.82 10.80 -1.67
C ILE A 468 34.51 11.92 -2.45
N ASP A 469 35.66 11.67 -3.08
CA ASP A 469 36.43 12.66 -3.84
C ASP A 469 35.62 13.19 -5.04
N ALA A 470 34.87 12.34 -5.74
CA ALA A 470 34.00 12.76 -6.82
C ALA A 470 32.91 13.73 -6.36
N PHE A 471 32.27 13.45 -5.20
CA PHE A 471 31.25 14.34 -4.64
C PHE A 471 31.83 15.65 -4.10
N LEU A 472 32.97 15.61 -3.43
CA LEU A 472 33.63 16.81 -2.92
C LEU A 472 34.15 17.73 -4.04
N SER A 473 34.60 17.13 -5.15
CA SER A 473 35.04 17.87 -6.34
C SER A 473 33.87 18.40 -7.20
N GLY A 474 32.61 18.13 -6.83
CA GLY A 474 31.44 18.54 -7.60
C GLY A 474 31.26 17.82 -8.93
N HIS A 475 32.00 16.73 -9.15
CA HIS A 475 31.89 15.95 -10.36
C HIS A 475 30.63 15.07 -10.37
N ASP A 476 30.07 14.84 -11.56
CA ASP A 476 29.00 13.86 -11.75
C ASP A 476 29.56 12.45 -11.50
N ILE A 477 29.05 11.77 -10.48
CA ILE A 477 29.52 10.44 -10.08
C ILE A 477 29.40 9.41 -11.20
N HIS A 478 28.37 9.52 -12.06
CA HIS A 478 28.20 8.61 -13.18
C HIS A 478 29.22 8.89 -14.29
N ALA A 479 29.58 10.17 -14.51
CA ALA A 479 30.65 10.53 -15.41
C ALA A 479 32.01 10.09 -14.87
N ALA A 480 32.27 10.28 -13.56
CA ALA A 480 33.48 9.80 -12.93
C ALA A 480 33.64 8.27 -13.00
N THR A 481 32.54 7.53 -12.80
CA THR A 481 32.52 6.06 -12.97
C THR A 481 32.76 5.67 -14.42
N ALA A 482 32.13 6.36 -15.39
CA ALA A 482 32.34 6.11 -16.81
C ALA A 482 33.80 6.34 -17.21
N ALA A 483 34.39 7.46 -16.79
CA ALA A 483 35.81 7.78 -17.05
C ALA A 483 36.74 6.65 -16.61
N LYS A 484 36.48 6.07 -15.42
CA LYS A 484 37.24 4.91 -14.89
C LYS A 484 37.00 3.63 -15.68
N ILE A 485 35.72 3.29 -15.99
CA ILE A 485 35.37 2.09 -16.74
C ILE A 485 36.02 2.09 -18.13
N TYR A 486 35.90 3.24 -18.84
CA TYR A 486 36.41 3.38 -20.20
C TYR A 486 37.86 3.84 -20.26
N LYS A 487 38.49 4.19 -19.11
CA LYS A 487 39.87 4.70 -18.99
C LYS A 487 40.12 5.92 -19.86
N ILE A 488 39.23 6.90 -19.80
CA ILE A 488 39.29 8.17 -20.55
C ILE A 488 39.20 9.35 -19.56
N ASP A 489 39.49 10.55 -20.03
CA ASP A 489 39.26 11.76 -19.24
C ASP A 489 37.77 11.99 -19.01
N ILE A 490 37.40 12.58 -17.85
CA ILE A 490 36.00 12.82 -17.51
C ILE A 490 35.29 13.74 -18.49
N ASN A 491 36.03 14.65 -19.15
CA ASN A 491 35.52 15.56 -20.17
C ASN A 491 35.21 14.86 -21.50
N ASP A 492 35.77 13.69 -21.74
CA ASP A 492 35.55 12.87 -22.93
C ASP A 492 34.41 11.87 -22.77
N VAL A 493 33.75 11.85 -21.60
CA VAL A 493 32.64 10.94 -21.32
C VAL A 493 31.40 11.33 -22.10
N THR A 494 30.97 10.45 -23.01
CA THR A 494 29.74 10.66 -23.79
C THR A 494 28.48 10.42 -22.95
N ALA A 495 27.34 10.93 -23.40
CA ALA A 495 26.05 10.71 -22.76
C ALA A 495 25.69 9.22 -22.65
N ASP A 496 26.06 8.40 -23.62
CA ASP A 496 25.83 6.93 -23.59
C ASP A 496 26.71 6.24 -22.56
N MET A 497 28.00 6.57 -22.49
CA MET A 497 28.92 6.06 -21.47
C MET A 497 28.44 6.42 -20.07
N ARG A 498 28.01 7.66 -19.87
CA ARG A 498 27.42 8.11 -18.60
C ARG A 498 26.14 7.34 -18.25
N ARG A 499 25.27 7.09 -19.22
CA ARG A 499 24.03 6.31 -19.05
C ARG A 499 24.34 4.86 -18.63
N LYS A 500 25.29 4.22 -19.28
CA LYS A 500 25.76 2.87 -18.96
C LYS A 500 26.37 2.82 -17.55
N ALA A 501 27.23 3.76 -17.19
CA ALA A 501 27.81 3.87 -15.85
C ALA A 501 26.70 4.12 -14.78
N LYS A 502 25.67 4.90 -15.09
CA LYS A 502 24.51 5.06 -14.21
C LYS A 502 23.81 3.72 -13.96
N THR A 503 23.60 2.92 -14.99
CA THR A 503 23.03 1.58 -14.88
C THR A 503 23.91 0.65 -14.03
N ALA A 504 25.23 0.71 -14.19
CA ALA A 504 26.17 -0.05 -13.38
C ALA A 504 26.14 0.37 -11.91
N ASN A 505 26.22 1.67 -11.61
CA ASN A 505 26.24 2.19 -10.25
C ASN A 505 25.00 1.76 -9.46
N PHE A 506 23.80 1.98 -10.01
CA PHE A 506 22.57 1.57 -9.36
C PHE A 506 22.41 0.05 -9.35
N GLY A 507 22.77 -0.62 -10.44
CA GLY A 507 22.69 -2.06 -10.52
C GLY A 507 23.51 -2.74 -9.43
N ILE A 508 24.74 -2.30 -9.17
CA ILE A 508 25.61 -2.85 -8.14
C ILE A 508 25.01 -2.63 -6.74
N ILE A 509 24.52 -1.43 -6.47
CA ILE A 509 23.90 -1.08 -5.16
C ILE A 509 22.67 -1.97 -4.90
N TYR A 510 21.88 -2.25 -5.92
CA TYR A 510 20.70 -3.11 -5.81
C TYR A 510 20.97 -4.60 -6.06
N GLY A 511 22.24 -5.02 -6.04
CA GLY A 511 22.63 -6.43 -6.09
C GLY A 511 22.43 -7.10 -7.45
N ILE A 512 22.56 -6.35 -8.57
CA ILE A 512 22.45 -6.93 -9.91
C ILE A 512 23.51 -8.03 -10.13
N SER A 513 23.09 -9.16 -10.70
CA SER A 513 24.04 -10.20 -11.09
C SER A 513 24.93 -9.74 -12.25
N VAL A 514 26.11 -10.36 -12.39
CA VAL A 514 27.04 -10.09 -13.50
C VAL A 514 26.35 -10.29 -14.85
N PHE A 515 25.52 -11.33 -14.98
CA PHE A 515 24.73 -11.61 -16.18
C PHE A 515 23.71 -10.50 -16.46
N GLY A 516 22.92 -10.11 -15.44
CA GLY A 516 21.94 -9.02 -15.61
C GLY A 516 22.57 -7.65 -15.89
N LEU A 517 23.78 -7.39 -15.38
CA LEU A 517 24.53 -6.18 -15.72
C LEU A 517 25.00 -6.22 -17.19
N ALA A 518 25.56 -7.34 -17.63
CA ALA A 518 26.00 -7.52 -19.02
C ALA A 518 24.83 -7.34 -20.00
N GLU A 519 23.67 -7.92 -19.73
CA GLU A 519 22.47 -7.78 -20.57
C GLU A 519 22.01 -6.32 -20.69
N ARG A 520 22.07 -5.54 -19.60
CA ARG A 520 21.67 -4.13 -19.59
C ARG A 520 22.72 -3.17 -20.17
N MET A 521 23.97 -3.58 -20.17
CA MET A 521 25.08 -2.77 -20.69
C MET A 521 25.25 -2.92 -22.21
N GLY A 522 24.75 -4.00 -22.81
CA GLY A 522 24.84 -4.33 -24.23
C GLY A 522 26.15 -4.99 -24.58
#